data_b85f416396dd0abd726cf25f0428e76c
#
_entry.id   b85f416396dd0abd726cf25f0428e76c
#
_cell.length_a   1.000
_cell.length_b   1.000
_cell.length_c   1.000
_cell.angle_alpha   90.00
_cell.angle_beta   90.00
_cell.angle_gamma   90.00
#
_symmetry.space_group_name_H-M   'P 1'
#
loop_
_entity.id
_entity.type
_entity.pdbx_description
1 polymer ?
#
loop_
_entity_poly.entity_id
_entity_poly.type
_entity_poly.pdbx_seq_one_letter_code
_entity_poly.pdbx_strand_id
1 'polypeptide(L)'
;MRGYVSAIQKLYDEQKSRGINPAARPQGVALKALKRSIMATTWGRKRKEFTDRGVGTLRDVYTPAQIPDHTTVAWSERKEVACALRTQVDFLFGNHMLLRSSNRLPMELPDCFPLELSSEGFKTPGHTTKALVVVMNCGKTNQHGRMEYGSALRHRDPRSCLIGALSFWFFWRWQVEKAEKFPVFQRSEDWYETKVLRRSAKEPTG
;
A
#
# COMPACT_ATOMS: atom_id res chain seq x y z
N MET A 1 -16.93 -14.04 4.51
CA MET A 1 -17.09 -15.48 4.20
C MET A 1 -15.94 -16.08 3.39
N ARG A 2 -15.45 -15.50 2.29
CA ARG A 2 -14.32 -16.06 1.50
C ARG A 2 -13.05 -16.29 2.34
N GLY A 3 -12.69 -15.37 3.22
CA GLY A 3 -11.51 -15.49 4.10
C GLY A 3 -11.58 -16.68 5.04
N TYR A 4 -12.69 -16.90 5.70
CA TYR A 4 -12.88 -18.02 6.61
C TYR A 4 -12.75 -19.38 5.91
N VAL A 5 -13.37 -19.52 4.73
CA VAL A 5 -13.27 -20.79 3.97
C VAL A 5 -11.83 -21.04 3.52
N SER A 6 -11.09 -19.99 3.12
CA SER A 6 -9.68 -20.14 2.76
C SER A 6 -8.81 -20.50 3.97
N ALA A 7 -9.09 -19.94 5.16
CA ALA A 7 -8.39 -20.27 6.40
C ALA A 7 -8.61 -21.74 6.80
N ILE A 8 -9.88 -22.21 6.78
CA ILE A 8 -10.21 -23.60 7.06
C ILE A 8 -9.53 -24.54 6.05
N GLN A 9 -9.46 -24.15 4.79
CA GLN A 9 -8.80 -24.96 3.77
C GLN A 9 -7.30 -25.04 3.99
N LYS A 10 -6.62 -23.95 4.35
CA LYS A 10 -5.20 -23.98 4.72
C LYS A 10 -4.93 -24.86 5.92
N LEU A 11 -5.76 -24.73 6.95
CA LEU A 11 -5.65 -25.58 8.15
C LEU A 11 -5.82 -27.07 7.80
N TYR A 12 -6.80 -27.39 6.95
CA TYR A 12 -6.97 -28.76 6.46
C TYR A 12 -5.75 -29.28 5.71
N ASP A 13 -5.22 -28.48 4.76
CA ASP A 13 -4.06 -28.86 3.96
C ASP A 13 -2.82 -29.08 4.85
N GLU A 14 -2.64 -28.27 5.90
CA GLU A 14 -1.59 -28.43 6.91
C GLU A 14 -1.78 -29.71 7.74
N GLN A 15 -2.99 -29.96 8.25
CA GLN A 15 -3.29 -31.18 9.00
C GLN A 15 -3.13 -32.44 8.15
N LYS A 16 -3.50 -32.34 6.88
CA LYS A 16 -3.35 -33.45 5.92
C LYS A 16 -1.88 -33.77 5.65
N SER A 17 -1.03 -32.75 5.47
CA SER A 17 0.41 -32.93 5.27
C SER A 17 1.10 -33.57 6.47
N ARG A 18 0.57 -33.34 7.68
CA ARG A 18 1.05 -33.94 8.92
C ARG A 18 0.44 -35.34 9.23
N GLY A 19 -0.44 -35.85 8.38
CA GLY A 19 -1.13 -37.12 8.61
C GLY A 19 -2.16 -37.11 9.75
N ILE A 20 -2.50 -35.96 10.30
CA ILE A 20 -3.38 -35.81 11.47
C ILE A 20 -4.85 -35.92 11.09
N ASN A 21 -5.22 -35.51 9.88
CA ASN A 21 -6.61 -35.45 9.44
C ASN A 21 -6.88 -36.40 8.27
N PRO A 22 -7.56 -37.53 8.50
CA PRO A 22 -7.89 -38.51 7.47
C PRO A 22 -9.11 -38.10 6.63
N ALA A 23 -9.86 -37.07 7.06
CA ALA A 23 -11.12 -36.68 6.41
C ALA A 23 -10.95 -36.25 4.95
N ALA A 24 -12.03 -36.28 4.17
CA ALA A 24 -12.07 -35.78 2.83
C ALA A 24 -11.97 -34.23 2.81
N ARG A 25 -11.51 -33.69 1.68
CA ARG A 25 -11.28 -32.24 1.52
C ARG A 25 -12.54 -31.43 1.80
N PRO A 26 -12.47 -30.34 2.60
CA PRO A 26 -13.65 -29.57 3.06
C PRO A 26 -14.47 -28.92 1.94
N GLN A 27 -13.92 -28.78 0.73
CA GLN A 27 -14.63 -28.19 -0.42
C GLN A 27 -15.38 -29.23 -1.24
N GLY A 28 -16.38 -29.89 -0.63
CA GLY A 28 -17.31 -30.74 -1.37
C GLY A 28 -18.22 -29.94 -2.31
N VAL A 29 -18.94 -30.68 -3.18
CA VAL A 29 -19.88 -30.11 -4.16
C VAL A 29 -20.93 -29.21 -3.47
N ALA A 30 -21.44 -29.64 -2.30
CA ALA A 30 -22.44 -28.90 -1.52
C ALA A 30 -21.89 -27.53 -1.06
N LEU A 31 -20.65 -27.44 -0.58
CA LEU A 31 -20.07 -26.15 -0.17
C LEU A 31 -19.82 -25.22 -1.35
N LYS A 32 -19.44 -25.76 -2.51
CA LYS A 32 -19.32 -24.97 -3.74
C LYS A 32 -20.67 -24.43 -4.21
N ALA A 33 -21.73 -25.24 -4.16
CA ALA A 33 -23.09 -24.84 -4.49
C ALA A 33 -23.60 -23.75 -3.54
N LEU A 34 -23.41 -23.94 -2.21
CA LEU A 34 -23.76 -22.94 -1.20
C LEU A 34 -23.03 -21.60 -1.43
N LYS A 35 -21.73 -21.63 -1.71
CA LYS A 35 -20.97 -20.41 -2.05
C LYS A 35 -21.55 -19.68 -3.26
N ARG A 36 -21.91 -20.40 -4.32
CA ARG A 36 -22.51 -19.83 -5.52
C ARG A 36 -23.87 -19.19 -5.21
N SER A 37 -24.71 -19.88 -4.44
CA SER A 37 -26.03 -19.39 -4.02
C SER A 37 -25.91 -18.09 -3.21
N ILE A 38 -25.05 -18.06 -2.18
CA ILE A 38 -24.81 -16.86 -1.37
C ILE A 38 -24.27 -15.70 -2.22
N MET A 39 -23.36 -15.99 -3.15
CA MET A 39 -22.86 -14.96 -4.06
C MET A 39 -23.98 -14.40 -4.95
N ALA A 40 -24.79 -15.26 -5.54
CA ALA A 40 -25.91 -14.85 -6.39
C ALA A 40 -26.93 -13.99 -5.61
N THR A 41 -27.31 -14.43 -4.39
CA THR A 41 -28.21 -13.67 -3.52
C THR A 41 -27.62 -12.32 -3.12
N THR A 42 -26.32 -12.28 -2.75
CA THR A 42 -25.63 -11.03 -2.42
C THR A 42 -25.56 -10.08 -3.62
N TRP A 43 -25.28 -10.60 -4.82
CA TRP A 43 -25.28 -9.81 -6.04
C TRP A 43 -26.68 -9.27 -6.37
N GLY A 44 -27.70 -10.12 -6.26
CA GLY A 44 -29.09 -9.72 -6.49
C GLY A 44 -29.54 -8.61 -5.54
N ARG A 45 -29.19 -8.74 -4.24
CA ARG A 45 -29.47 -7.71 -3.23
C ARG A 45 -28.74 -6.41 -3.54
N LYS A 46 -27.43 -6.45 -3.75
CA LYS A 46 -26.63 -5.26 -4.11
C LYS A 46 -27.19 -4.55 -5.34
N ARG A 47 -27.63 -5.31 -6.35
CA ARG A 47 -28.21 -4.73 -7.57
C ARG A 47 -29.55 -4.05 -7.35
N LYS A 48 -30.35 -4.52 -6.38
CA LYS A 48 -31.63 -3.90 -6.01
C LYS A 48 -31.47 -2.67 -5.12
N GLU A 49 -30.53 -2.73 -4.18
CA GLU A 49 -30.31 -1.70 -3.17
C GLU A 49 -29.45 -0.53 -3.68
N PHE A 50 -28.69 -0.72 -4.76
CA PHE A 50 -27.84 0.34 -5.31
C PHE A 50 -28.65 1.36 -6.10
N THR A 51 -28.64 2.58 -5.64
CA THR A 51 -29.18 3.76 -6.34
C THR A 51 -28.26 4.24 -7.46
N ASP A 52 -26.94 4.13 -7.28
CA ASP A 52 -25.93 4.44 -8.29
C ASP A 52 -25.19 3.18 -8.77
N ARG A 53 -25.40 2.81 -10.03
CA ARG A 53 -24.75 1.67 -10.68
C ARG A 53 -23.31 1.96 -11.12
N GLY A 54 -22.86 3.19 -11.03
CA GLY A 54 -21.49 3.62 -11.33
C GLY A 54 -20.49 3.26 -10.23
N VAL A 55 -20.96 3.12 -8.98
CA VAL A 55 -20.13 2.83 -7.81
C VAL A 55 -19.32 1.54 -7.98
N GLY A 56 -18.00 1.62 -7.82
CA GLY A 56 -17.08 0.49 -7.97
C GLY A 56 -16.85 0.04 -9.41
N THR A 57 -17.23 0.83 -10.41
CA THR A 57 -16.99 0.57 -11.84
C THR A 57 -15.97 1.58 -12.40
N LEU A 58 -15.74 1.53 -13.72
CA LEU A 58 -14.88 2.50 -14.43
C LEU A 58 -15.40 3.95 -14.37
N ARG A 59 -16.66 4.15 -13.96
CA ARG A 59 -17.24 5.49 -13.76
C ARG A 59 -16.92 6.08 -12.37
N ASP A 60 -16.54 5.22 -11.43
CA ASP A 60 -16.19 5.59 -10.05
C ASP A 60 -14.67 5.74 -9.93
N VAL A 61 -14.11 6.62 -10.74
CA VAL A 61 -12.68 6.94 -10.74
C VAL A 61 -12.50 8.44 -10.55
N TYR A 62 -11.50 8.81 -9.77
CA TYR A 62 -11.10 10.21 -9.65
C TYR A 62 -10.16 10.60 -10.79
N THR A 63 -10.25 11.88 -11.18
CA THR A 63 -9.36 12.46 -12.18
C THR A 63 -8.06 12.97 -11.52
N PRO A 64 -6.97 13.15 -12.28
CA PRO A 64 -5.75 13.77 -11.76
C PRO A 64 -5.97 15.14 -11.09
N ALA A 65 -6.94 15.91 -11.55
CA ALA A 65 -7.31 17.21 -10.96
C ALA A 65 -7.90 17.07 -9.54
N GLN A 66 -8.48 15.95 -9.19
CA GLN A 66 -9.07 15.68 -7.88
C GLN A 66 -8.06 15.15 -6.84
N ILE A 67 -6.83 14.80 -7.25
CA ILE A 67 -5.79 14.30 -6.33
C ILE A 67 -5.50 15.31 -5.20
N PRO A 68 -5.31 16.63 -5.49
CA PRO A 68 -5.12 17.63 -4.44
C PRO A 68 -6.27 17.70 -3.44
N ASP A 69 -7.50 17.48 -3.89
CA ASP A 69 -8.69 17.51 -3.03
C ASP A 69 -8.69 16.32 -2.08
N HIS A 70 -8.40 15.11 -2.57
CA HIS A 70 -8.27 13.93 -1.72
C HIS A 70 -7.21 14.09 -0.62
N THR A 71 -6.06 14.69 -0.95
CA THR A 71 -5.02 14.95 0.05
C THR A 71 -5.44 16.02 1.04
N THR A 72 -6.17 17.05 0.60
CA THR A 72 -6.72 18.11 1.46
C THR A 72 -7.75 17.53 2.45
N VAL A 73 -8.66 16.65 1.98
CA VAL A 73 -9.64 15.97 2.84
C VAL A 73 -8.94 15.14 3.92
N ALA A 74 -7.86 14.43 3.58
CA ALA A 74 -7.08 13.67 4.56
C ALA A 74 -6.57 14.55 5.72
N TRP A 75 -6.27 15.83 5.47
CA TRP A 75 -5.88 16.81 6.49
C TRP A 75 -7.06 17.34 7.30
N SER A 76 -8.18 17.66 6.64
CA SER A 76 -9.34 18.26 7.29
C SER A 76 -10.08 17.29 8.21
N GLU A 77 -10.13 16.01 7.86
CA GLU A 77 -10.85 14.98 8.62
C GLU A 77 -10.03 14.33 9.74
N ARG A 78 -8.70 14.53 9.75
CA ARG A 78 -7.81 13.90 10.73
C ARG A 78 -7.44 14.87 11.86
N LYS A 79 -7.66 14.44 13.10
CA LYS A 79 -7.25 15.20 14.30
C LYS A 79 -5.75 15.14 14.55
N GLU A 80 -5.07 14.08 14.10
CA GLU A 80 -3.64 13.85 14.34
C GLU A 80 -2.82 14.09 13.07
N VAL A 81 -1.84 14.97 13.17
CA VAL A 81 -0.93 15.33 12.05
C VAL A 81 -0.19 14.12 11.52
N ALA A 82 0.31 13.24 12.38
CA ALA A 82 0.99 12.02 11.98
C ALA A 82 0.10 11.12 11.10
N CYS A 83 -1.17 10.99 11.48
CA CYS A 83 -2.13 10.19 10.71
C CYS A 83 -2.45 10.81 9.35
N ALA A 84 -2.57 12.15 9.28
CA ALA A 84 -2.81 12.89 8.05
C ALA A 84 -1.64 12.72 7.08
N LEU A 85 -0.42 12.96 7.55
CA LEU A 85 0.82 12.80 6.76
C LEU A 85 0.97 11.37 6.23
N ARG A 86 0.82 10.39 7.11
CA ARG A 86 0.90 8.97 6.73
C ARG A 86 -0.15 8.61 5.68
N THR A 87 -1.39 9.05 5.84
CA THR A 87 -2.49 8.79 4.91
C THR A 87 -2.22 9.43 3.55
N GLN A 88 -1.71 10.67 3.54
CA GLN A 88 -1.32 11.34 2.31
C GLN A 88 -0.22 10.57 1.57
N VAL A 89 0.83 10.16 2.28
CA VAL A 89 1.94 9.39 1.67
C VAL A 89 1.44 8.06 1.13
N ASP A 90 0.63 7.30 1.90
CA ASP A 90 0.05 6.04 1.46
C ASP A 90 -0.81 6.19 0.20
N PHE A 91 -1.68 7.22 0.17
CA PHE A 91 -2.51 7.53 -0.99
C PHE A 91 -1.66 7.86 -2.22
N LEU A 92 -0.65 8.73 -2.07
CA LEU A 92 0.20 9.16 -3.17
C LEU A 92 1.10 8.03 -3.71
N PHE A 93 1.60 7.13 -2.86
CA PHE A 93 2.26 5.90 -3.31
C PHE A 93 1.34 5.03 -4.16
N GLY A 94 0.10 4.84 -3.69
CA GLY A 94 -0.91 4.10 -4.45
C GLY A 94 -1.22 4.72 -5.80
N ASN A 95 -1.32 6.05 -5.84
CA ASN A 95 -1.68 6.78 -7.05
C ASN A 95 -0.53 6.89 -8.07
N HIS A 96 0.67 7.31 -7.64
CA HIS A 96 1.79 7.57 -8.57
C HIS A 96 2.48 6.30 -9.06
N MET A 97 2.58 5.28 -8.21
CA MET A 97 3.30 4.05 -8.52
C MET A 97 2.38 2.84 -8.68
N LEU A 98 1.05 3.03 -8.59
CA LEU A 98 0.03 1.97 -8.66
C LEU A 98 0.26 0.82 -7.66
N LEU A 99 0.90 1.13 -6.53
CA LEU A 99 1.23 0.16 -5.51
C LEU A 99 -0.02 -0.31 -4.76
N ARG A 100 -0.15 -1.62 -4.59
CA ARG A 100 -1.18 -2.21 -3.73
C ARG A 100 -0.81 -2.03 -2.25
N SER A 101 -1.79 -2.07 -1.37
CA SER A 101 -1.56 -2.01 0.09
C SER A 101 -0.60 -3.09 0.57
N SER A 102 -0.65 -4.29 -0.03
CA SER A 102 0.29 -5.39 0.25
C SER A 102 1.76 -5.09 -0.08
N ASN A 103 2.02 -4.10 -0.94
CA ASN A 103 3.37 -3.63 -1.26
C ASN A 103 3.76 -2.42 -0.42
N ARG A 104 2.81 -1.49 -0.18
CA ARG A 104 3.08 -0.24 0.54
C ARG A 104 3.28 -0.42 2.04
N LEU A 105 2.42 -1.24 2.68
CA LEU A 105 2.43 -1.37 4.15
C LEU A 105 3.70 -2.07 4.69
N PRO A 106 4.22 -3.15 4.07
CA PRO A 106 5.45 -3.78 4.53
C PRO A 106 6.72 -3.06 4.08
N MET A 107 6.63 -2.04 3.21
CA MET A 107 7.78 -1.33 2.62
C MET A 107 8.73 -0.79 3.69
N GLU A 108 10.01 -1.02 3.50
CA GLU A 108 11.12 -0.59 4.36
C GLU A 108 11.95 0.50 3.69
N LEU A 109 12.77 1.21 4.46
CA LEU A 109 13.62 2.27 3.92
C LEU A 109 14.56 1.79 2.80
N PRO A 110 15.20 0.60 2.89
CA PRO A 110 16.06 0.10 1.82
C PRO A 110 15.33 -0.22 0.52
N ASP A 111 13.99 -0.39 0.55
CA ASP A 111 13.20 -0.53 -0.66
C ASP A 111 13.07 0.78 -1.45
N CYS A 112 13.44 1.91 -0.85
CA CYS A 112 13.31 3.25 -1.42
C CYS A 112 14.68 3.88 -1.66
N PHE A 113 14.96 4.31 -2.89
CA PHE A 113 16.20 5.02 -3.19
C PHE A 113 16.01 6.12 -4.24
N PRO A 114 16.86 7.16 -4.23
CA PRO A 114 16.88 8.17 -5.27
C PRO A 114 17.64 7.67 -6.50
N LEU A 115 17.10 7.93 -7.69
CA LEU A 115 17.80 7.73 -8.96
C LEU A 115 18.03 9.10 -9.62
N GLU A 116 19.26 9.40 -9.97
CA GLU A 116 19.59 10.62 -10.69
C GLU A 116 19.34 10.47 -12.19
N LEU A 117 18.62 11.45 -12.74
CA LEU A 117 18.29 11.54 -14.16
C LEU A 117 19.09 12.70 -14.76
N SER A 118 20.30 12.39 -15.24
CA SER A 118 21.29 13.37 -15.66
C SER A 118 20.91 14.22 -16.89
N SER A 119 19.95 13.74 -17.70
CA SER A 119 19.54 14.42 -18.92
C SER A 119 18.14 15.04 -18.84
N GLU A 120 17.51 15.01 -17.70
CA GLU A 120 16.10 15.37 -17.53
C GLU A 120 15.91 16.60 -16.64
N GLY A 121 15.05 17.50 -17.08
CA GLY A 121 14.39 18.51 -16.24
C GLY A 121 15.13 19.81 -15.97
N PHE A 122 16.45 19.86 -15.92
CA PHE A 122 17.23 21.09 -15.67
C PHE A 122 18.23 21.38 -16.76
N LYS A 123 18.18 22.63 -17.26
CA LYS A 123 19.18 23.16 -18.22
C LYS A 123 20.43 23.74 -17.54
N THR A 124 20.42 23.84 -16.21
CA THR A 124 21.51 24.45 -15.45
C THR A 124 22.56 23.40 -15.11
N PRO A 125 23.84 23.61 -15.47
CA PRO A 125 24.92 22.72 -15.10
C PRO A 125 25.00 22.48 -13.58
N GLY A 126 25.19 21.24 -13.17
CA GLY A 126 25.30 20.86 -11.75
C GLY A 126 23.94 20.55 -11.06
N HIS A 127 22.82 20.70 -11.76
CA HIS A 127 21.52 20.30 -11.24
C HIS A 127 21.01 19.06 -11.97
N THR A 128 20.67 18.01 -11.21
CA THR A 128 20.06 16.79 -11.73
C THR A 128 18.66 16.60 -11.15
N THR A 129 17.73 16.12 -11.98
CA THR A 129 16.42 15.65 -11.50
C THR A 129 16.61 14.33 -10.78
N LYS A 130 15.99 14.18 -9.61
CA LYS A 130 15.99 12.92 -8.87
C LYS A 130 14.60 12.32 -8.88
N ALA A 131 14.51 11.05 -9.26
CA ALA A 131 13.32 10.23 -9.09
C ALA A 131 13.40 9.47 -7.77
N LEU A 132 12.28 9.33 -7.07
CA LEU A 132 12.14 8.34 -6.02
C LEU A 132 11.81 7.00 -6.69
N VAL A 133 12.61 5.98 -6.42
CA VAL A 133 12.39 4.61 -6.91
C VAL A 133 12.06 3.71 -5.73
N VAL A 134 11.12 2.81 -5.93
CA VAL A 134 10.72 1.77 -4.97
C VAL A 134 10.88 0.42 -5.61
N VAL A 135 11.56 -0.49 -4.91
CA VAL A 135 11.71 -1.89 -5.32
C VAL A 135 10.55 -2.72 -4.79
N MET A 136 10.04 -3.60 -5.63
CA MET A 136 9.02 -4.57 -5.27
C MET A 136 9.49 -5.96 -5.68
N ASN A 137 9.75 -6.82 -4.72
CA ASN A 137 10.21 -8.18 -4.94
C ASN A 137 9.13 -9.24 -4.68
N CYS A 138 7.96 -8.84 -4.18
CA CYS A 138 6.84 -9.74 -3.92
C CYS A 138 5.50 -9.07 -4.18
N GLY A 139 4.48 -9.86 -4.50
CA GLY A 139 3.13 -9.36 -4.72
C GLY A 139 2.21 -10.45 -5.28
N LYS A 140 0.93 -10.14 -5.42
CA LYS A 140 -0.07 -11.10 -5.93
C LYS A 140 0.27 -11.64 -7.33
N THR A 141 0.89 -10.81 -8.17
CA THR A 141 1.31 -11.15 -9.54
C THR A 141 2.80 -11.46 -9.65
N ASN A 142 3.55 -11.21 -8.58
CA ASN A 142 4.98 -11.44 -8.48
C ASN A 142 5.27 -12.42 -7.33
N GLN A 143 4.96 -13.70 -7.55
CA GLN A 143 5.13 -14.75 -6.53
C GLN A 143 6.53 -15.38 -6.53
N HIS A 144 7.34 -15.07 -7.54
CA HIS A 144 8.65 -15.67 -7.76
C HIS A 144 9.83 -14.71 -7.50
N GLY A 145 9.57 -13.59 -6.85
CA GLY A 145 10.62 -12.65 -6.44
C GLY A 145 11.25 -11.85 -7.59
N ARG A 146 10.54 -11.65 -8.72
CA ARG A 146 11.01 -10.77 -9.79
C ARG A 146 11.11 -9.34 -9.26
N MET A 147 12.22 -8.66 -9.54
CA MET A 147 12.38 -7.26 -9.19
C MET A 147 11.49 -6.39 -10.10
N GLU A 148 10.55 -5.69 -9.50
CA GLU A 148 9.71 -4.69 -10.15
C GLU A 148 10.01 -3.34 -9.53
N TYR A 149 9.89 -2.27 -10.31
CA TYR A 149 10.21 -0.92 -9.86
C TYR A 149 9.02 0.01 -10.08
N GLY A 150 8.69 0.76 -9.04
CA GLY A 150 7.84 1.94 -9.15
C GLY A 150 8.69 3.19 -9.05
N SER A 151 8.34 4.26 -9.77
CA SER A 151 9.07 5.51 -9.67
C SER A 151 8.14 6.72 -9.67
N ALA A 152 8.56 7.79 -9.01
CA ALA A 152 7.89 9.06 -9.03
C ALA A 152 8.88 10.22 -9.10
N LEU A 153 8.52 11.25 -9.86
CA LEU A 153 9.20 12.54 -9.89
C LEU A 153 8.54 13.53 -8.93
N ARG A 154 9.23 14.63 -8.64
CA ARG A 154 8.61 15.75 -7.94
C ARG A 154 7.45 16.31 -8.75
N HIS A 155 6.34 16.54 -8.09
CA HIS A 155 5.18 17.17 -8.71
C HIS A 155 5.18 18.67 -8.45
N ARG A 156 4.67 19.47 -9.41
CA ARG A 156 4.59 20.94 -9.30
C ARG A 156 3.66 21.37 -8.17
N ASP A 157 2.51 20.72 -8.02
CA ASP A 157 1.60 20.94 -6.89
C ASP A 157 2.10 20.14 -5.67
N PRO A 158 2.46 20.80 -4.56
CA PRO A 158 2.97 20.13 -3.36
C PRO A 158 1.96 19.16 -2.74
N ARG A 159 0.66 19.39 -2.92
CA ARG A 159 -0.40 18.49 -2.42
C ARG A 159 -0.42 17.15 -3.14
N SER A 160 0.02 17.12 -4.39
CA SER A 160 0.14 15.92 -5.22
C SER A 160 1.57 15.37 -5.28
N CYS A 161 2.52 15.98 -4.56
CA CYS A 161 3.93 15.60 -4.62
C CYS A 161 4.25 14.49 -3.62
N LEU A 162 4.43 13.25 -4.09
CA LEU A 162 4.81 12.12 -3.25
C LEU A 162 6.14 12.37 -2.51
N ILE A 163 7.16 12.87 -3.20
CA ILE A 163 8.49 13.13 -2.61
C ILE A 163 8.37 14.19 -1.51
N GLY A 164 7.59 15.25 -1.74
CA GLY A 164 7.32 16.27 -0.73
C GLY A 164 6.60 15.71 0.48
N ALA A 165 5.52 14.96 0.26
CA ALA A 165 4.74 14.35 1.34
C ALA A 165 5.59 13.36 2.17
N LEU A 166 6.42 12.54 1.51
CA LEU A 166 7.33 11.61 2.18
C LEU A 166 8.39 12.35 3.02
N SER A 167 8.93 13.45 2.50
CA SER A 167 9.88 14.28 3.24
C SER A 167 9.25 14.88 4.49
N PHE A 168 8.02 15.42 4.41
CA PHE A 168 7.29 15.92 5.57
C PHE A 168 6.95 14.83 6.57
N TRP A 169 6.58 13.64 6.09
CA TRP A 169 6.34 12.49 6.95
C TRP A 169 7.57 12.09 7.75
N PHE A 170 8.73 11.97 7.12
CA PHE A 170 9.98 11.63 7.80
C PHE A 170 10.45 12.75 8.74
N PHE A 171 10.32 14.01 8.32
CA PHE A 171 10.60 15.14 9.20
C PHE A 171 9.75 15.10 10.46
N TRP A 172 8.43 14.87 10.31
CA TRP A 172 7.52 14.73 11.45
C TRP A 172 7.94 13.60 12.39
N ARG A 173 8.18 12.41 11.85
CA ARG A 173 8.55 11.23 12.63
C ARG A 173 9.78 11.44 13.51
N TRP A 174 10.82 11.98 12.91
CA TRP A 174 12.13 12.01 13.55
C TRP A 174 12.49 13.34 14.19
N GLN A 175 11.97 14.46 13.72
CA GLN A 175 12.31 15.79 14.25
C GLN A 175 11.22 16.40 15.14
N VAL A 176 9.93 16.12 14.88
CA VAL A 176 8.82 16.70 15.62
C VAL A 176 8.30 15.74 16.69
N GLU A 177 7.85 14.56 16.28
CA GLU A 177 7.29 13.56 17.20
C GLU A 177 8.37 12.90 18.06
N LYS A 178 9.56 12.65 17.48
CA LYS A 178 10.73 12.06 18.15
C LYS A 178 10.44 10.73 18.86
N ALA A 179 9.43 10.02 18.43
CA ALA A 179 9.04 8.75 19.04
C ALA A 179 10.01 7.60 18.73
N GLU A 180 10.86 7.78 17.73
CA GLU A 180 11.93 6.86 17.37
C GLU A 180 13.20 7.65 17.04
N LYS A 181 14.36 7.02 17.20
CA LYS A 181 15.65 7.63 16.87
C LYS A 181 15.76 7.81 15.36
N PHE A 182 16.42 8.88 14.94
CA PHE A 182 16.82 9.04 13.54
C PHE A 182 17.76 7.89 13.15
N PRO A 183 17.52 7.20 12.03
CA PRO A 183 18.33 6.06 11.62
C PRO A 183 19.79 6.45 11.37
N VAL A 184 20.71 5.61 11.81
CA VAL A 184 22.14 5.75 11.52
C VAL A 184 22.42 4.94 10.26
N PHE A 185 22.52 5.61 9.12
CA PHE A 185 22.69 4.97 7.81
C PHE A 185 24.07 4.34 7.54
N GLN A 186 24.98 4.35 8.52
CA GLN A 186 26.30 3.78 8.39
C GLN A 186 26.31 2.25 8.45
N ARG A 187 25.36 1.66 9.19
CA ARG A 187 25.24 0.21 9.35
C ARG A 187 23.85 -0.25 8.99
N SER A 188 23.78 -1.32 8.21
CA SER A 188 22.51 -1.87 7.71
C SER A 188 21.54 -2.25 8.82
N GLU A 189 22.06 -2.79 9.93
CA GLU A 189 21.30 -3.25 11.08
C GLU A 189 20.49 -2.13 11.75
N ASP A 190 20.95 -0.88 11.59
CA ASP A 190 20.32 0.26 12.26
C ASP A 190 19.09 0.81 11.52
N TRP A 191 18.87 0.45 10.24
CA TRP A 191 17.81 1.08 9.45
C TRP A 191 17.09 0.17 8.44
N TYR A 192 17.59 -1.03 8.14
CA TYR A 192 16.99 -1.91 7.13
C TYR A 192 15.57 -2.32 7.45
N GLU A 193 15.24 -2.55 8.73
CA GLU A 193 13.90 -2.93 9.15
C GLU A 193 12.96 -1.74 9.42
N THR A 194 13.45 -0.51 9.18
CA THR A 194 12.64 0.70 9.41
C THR A 194 11.55 0.82 8.36
N LYS A 195 10.30 0.71 8.76
CA LYS A 195 9.14 0.84 7.87
C LYS A 195 8.97 2.28 7.36
N VAL A 196 8.68 2.41 6.06
CA VAL A 196 8.34 3.72 5.45
C VAL A 196 7.02 4.23 6.01
N LEU A 197 6.01 3.36 6.06
CA LEU A 197 4.67 3.64 6.60
C LEU A 197 4.47 2.87 7.91
N ARG A 198 4.96 3.40 9.03
CA ARG A 198 4.65 2.82 10.35
C ARG A 198 3.19 3.06 10.76
N ARG A 199 2.63 2.18 11.55
CA ARG A 199 1.22 2.22 11.94
C ARG A 199 0.94 3.31 13.00
N SER A 200 1.73 3.36 14.05
CA SER A 200 1.70 4.44 15.04
C SER A 200 3.03 4.52 15.80
N ALA A 201 3.22 5.59 16.59
CA ALA A 201 4.39 5.73 17.46
C ALA A 201 4.47 4.62 18.52
N LYS A 202 3.31 4.06 18.93
CA LYS A 202 3.22 2.98 19.92
C LYS A 202 3.47 1.59 19.35
N GLU A 203 3.38 1.44 18.02
CA GLU A 203 3.60 0.18 17.29
C GLU A 203 4.55 0.43 16.11
N PRO A 204 5.83 0.67 16.35
CA PRO A 204 6.79 1.03 15.29
C PRO A 204 7.08 -0.12 14.31
N THR A 205 6.83 -1.36 14.71
CA THR A 205 7.13 -2.60 13.95
C THR A 205 5.90 -3.22 13.26
N GLY A 206 4.81 -2.50 13.14
CA GLY A 206 3.52 -3.02 12.63
C GLY A 206 3.45 -3.33 11.14
#